data_f44d2435a1ef6ddd809fa28eb4cfdb2a
#
_entry.id   f44d2435a1ef6ddd809fa28eb4cfdb2a
#
_cell.length_a   1.000
_cell.length_b   1.000
_cell.length_c   1.000
_cell.angle_alpha   90.00
_cell.angle_beta   90.00
_cell.angle_gamma   90.00
#
_symmetry.space_group_name_H-M   'P 1'
#
loop_
_entity.id
_entity.type
_entity.pdbx_description
1 polymer ?
#
loop_
_entity_poly.entity_id
_entity_poly.type
_entity_poly.pdbx_seq_one_letter_code
_entity_poly.pdbx_strand_id
1 'polypeptide(L)'
;MTDILSDRTGAEATPCDMAAIFDVLCPMHLVLNKTGNIIHVGPTLEKIRHKGDWLGKRFLEIFALKRPRSVNSAKELMGVAGSKLHLQLRDPPTTNLKGVLVPSCVDGQQIVNLSFGISAVEAVQVYDLTSTDFAPTDLTVEMLYLVEAKSAAMEASRKLNQRLQVAMIAAEEQAFTDTLTGLKNRRAFDVIIERHLETGSPFALMQIDLDFFKMVNDSHGHAAGDYVLQMVSRIMAAETRVTDTVARLGGDEFV
;
A
#
# COMPACT_ATOMS: atom_id res chain seq x y z
N MET A 1 20.40 -64.51 31.15
CA MET A 1 20.05 -63.10 30.98
C MET A 1 20.49 -62.68 29.60
N THR A 2 19.81 -63.21 28.66
CA THR A 2 20.12 -63.19 27.20
C THR A 2 18.76 -63.25 26.49
N ASP A 3 18.65 -62.56 25.37
CA ASP A 3 17.53 -62.59 24.42
C ASP A 3 16.32 -61.71 24.74
N ILE A 4 16.43 -60.42 24.42
CA ILE A 4 15.30 -59.63 23.89
C ILE A 4 15.86 -58.68 22.80
N LEU A 5 16.29 -59.21 21.67
CA LEU A 5 16.66 -58.43 20.47
C LEU A 5 16.53 -59.30 19.20
N SER A 6 15.33 -59.86 18.98
CA SER A 6 15.03 -60.47 17.68
C SER A 6 13.52 -60.53 17.45
N ASP A 7 12.88 -59.42 17.23
CA ASP A 7 11.65 -59.43 16.47
C ASP A 7 11.34 -58.00 15.97
N ARG A 8 12.08 -57.54 14.95
CA ARG A 8 11.70 -56.47 14.06
C ARG A 8 11.85 -56.96 12.62
N THR A 9 11.21 -58.07 12.36
CA THR A 9 11.02 -58.55 10.99
C THR A 9 9.76 -57.97 10.42
N GLY A 10 9.89 -57.19 9.33
CA GLY A 10 8.92 -57.09 8.26
C GLY A 10 7.70 -56.25 8.52
N ALA A 11 7.86 -54.97 8.85
CA ALA A 11 6.91 -54.00 8.28
C ALA A 11 7.32 -53.83 6.81
N GLU A 12 6.66 -54.50 5.89
CA GLU A 12 6.67 -54.12 4.47
C GLU A 12 6.30 -52.65 4.43
N ALA A 13 7.31 -51.79 4.12
CA ALA A 13 7.10 -50.41 3.89
C ALA A 13 6.14 -50.30 2.69
N THR A 14 4.89 -50.00 2.94
CA THR A 14 3.95 -49.60 1.90
C THR A 14 4.65 -48.59 1.03
N PRO A 15 4.65 -48.75 -0.30
CA PRO A 15 5.30 -47.77 -1.19
C PRO A 15 4.83 -46.39 -0.81
N CYS A 16 5.75 -45.57 -0.31
CA CYS A 16 5.42 -44.21 0.09
C CYS A 16 4.95 -43.47 -1.16
N ASP A 17 3.67 -43.09 -1.18
CA ASP A 17 3.12 -42.32 -2.28
C ASP A 17 3.72 -40.90 -2.22
N MET A 18 4.83 -40.72 -2.94
CA MET A 18 5.56 -39.47 -3.00
C MET A 18 4.67 -38.34 -3.50
N ALA A 19 3.69 -38.63 -4.37
CA ALA A 19 2.77 -37.62 -4.85
C ALA A 19 1.88 -37.09 -3.71
N ALA A 20 1.33 -37.97 -2.88
CA ALA A 20 0.54 -37.58 -1.72
C ALA A 20 1.32 -36.76 -0.69
N ILE A 21 2.62 -37.05 -0.52
CA ILE A 21 3.48 -36.25 0.35
C ILE A 21 3.69 -34.84 -0.22
N PHE A 22 3.94 -34.74 -1.52
CA PHE A 22 4.13 -33.42 -2.17
C PHE A 22 2.82 -32.62 -2.26
N ASP A 23 1.67 -33.26 -2.35
CA ASP A 23 0.37 -32.59 -2.31
C ASP A 23 0.17 -31.82 -1.00
N VAL A 24 0.72 -32.31 0.10
CA VAL A 24 0.67 -31.64 1.41
C VAL A 24 1.83 -30.63 1.61
N LEU A 25 3.07 -31.06 1.32
CA LEU A 25 4.24 -30.24 1.61
C LEU A 25 4.51 -29.15 0.57
N CYS A 26 4.12 -29.39 -0.68
CA CYS A 26 4.34 -28.51 -1.82
C CYS A 26 3.11 -28.47 -2.72
N PRO A 27 1.95 -27.96 -2.26
CA PRO A 27 0.67 -28.07 -2.98
C PRO A 27 0.68 -27.42 -4.38
N MET A 28 1.68 -26.61 -4.67
CA MET A 28 1.94 -26.01 -5.99
C MET A 28 3.03 -26.75 -6.78
N HIS A 29 3.05 -28.09 -6.72
CA HIS A 29 4.06 -28.85 -7.48
C HIS A 29 3.49 -29.46 -8.77
N LEU A 30 4.41 -29.78 -9.68
CA LEU A 30 4.17 -30.55 -10.90
C LEU A 30 5.19 -31.66 -11.00
N VAL A 31 4.79 -32.81 -11.56
CA VAL A 31 5.73 -33.85 -11.96
C VAL A 31 5.76 -33.94 -13.50
N LEU A 32 6.97 -33.90 -14.04
CA LEU A 32 7.21 -33.98 -15.48
C LEU A 32 7.87 -35.32 -15.82
N ASN A 33 7.51 -35.88 -16.97
CA ASN A 33 8.20 -37.04 -17.53
C ASN A 33 9.48 -36.65 -18.33
N LYS A 34 10.20 -37.63 -18.85
CA LYS A 34 11.43 -37.45 -19.66
C LYS A 34 11.27 -36.50 -20.86
N THR A 35 10.05 -36.36 -21.38
CA THR A 35 9.73 -35.51 -22.54
C THR A 35 9.29 -34.11 -22.14
N GLY A 36 9.20 -33.80 -20.83
CA GLY A 36 8.75 -32.52 -20.30
C GLY A 36 7.23 -32.35 -20.27
N ASN A 37 6.49 -33.48 -20.40
CA ASN A 37 5.03 -33.46 -20.27
C ASN A 37 4.66 -33.61 -18.79
N ILE A 38 3.59 -32.93 -18.39
CA ILE A 38 3.04 -32.95 -17.02
C ILE A 38 2.30 -34.27 -16.82
N ILE A 39 2.67 -35.04 -15.81
CA ILE A 39 2.06 -36.32 -15.45
C ILE A 39 1.36 -36.29 -14.08
N HIS A 40 1.65 -35.27 -13.26
CA HIS A 40 0.95 -35.02 -12.02
C HIS A 40 0.93 -33.50 -11.76
N VAL A 41 -0.12 -33.05 -11.07
CA VAL A 41 -0.33 -31.66 -10.69
C VAL A 41 -0.82 -31.60 -9.25
N GLY A 42 -0.21 -30.73 -8.45
CA GLY A 42 -0.59 -30.52 -7.06
C GLY A 42 -1.93 -29.76 -6.92
N PRO A 43 -2.59 -29.90 -5.77
CA PRO A 43 -3.98 -29.48 -5.58
C PRO A 43 -4.22 -27.98 -5.78
N THR A 44 -3.27 -27.13 -5.41
CA THR A 44 -3.42 -25.68 -5.60
C THR A 44 -3.38 -25.28 -7.07
N LEU A 45 -2.59 -25.96 -7.89
CA LEU A 45 -2.55 -25.69 -9.32
C LEU A 45 -3.84 -26.10 -10.03
N GLU A 46 -4.56 -27.11 -9.50
CA GLU A 46 -5.86 -27.49 -10.01
C GLU A 46 -6.93 -26.41 -9.83
N LYS A 47 -6.78 -25.51 -8.83
CA LYS A 47 -7.64 -24.34 -8.66
C LYS A 47 -7.31 -23.23 -9.67
N ILE A 48 -6.06 -23.10 -10.05
CA ILE A 48 -5.62 -22.11 -11.04
C ILE A 48 -6.11 -22.45 -12.43
N ARG A 49 -6.13 -23.76 -12.76
CA ARG A 49 -6.56 -24.27 -14.04
C ARG A 49 -7.06 -25.72 -13.88
N HIS A 50 -8.12 -26.07 -14.58
CA HIS A 50 -8.72 -27.40 -14.47
C HIS A 50 -7.71 -28.53 -14.74
N LYS A 51 -7.77 -29.61 -13.93
CA LYS A 51 -6.80 -30.72 -13.99
C LYS A 51 -6.60 -31.32 -15.38
N GLY A 52 -7.66 -31.47 -16.16
CA GLY A 52 -7.62 -31.97 -17.52
C GLY A 52 -6.85 -31.08 -18.50
N ASP A 53 -6.64 -29.82 -18.15
CA ASP A 53 -5.87 -28.87 -18.94
C ASP A 53 -4.37 -28.92 -18.66
N TRP A 54 -3.96 -29.64 -17.62
CA TRP A 54 -2.57 -29.82 -17.23
C TRP A 54 -1.97 -31.12 -17.76
N LEU A 55 -2.67 -32.23 -17.53
CA LEU A 55 -2.13 -33.57 -17.78
C LEU A 55 -1.86 -33.82 -19.26
N GLY A 56 -0.68 -34.40 -19.55
CA GLY A 56 -0.23 -34.73 -20.89
C GLY A 56 0.32 -33.55 -21.69
N LYS A 57 0.10 -32.31 -21.28
CA LYS A 57 0.64 -31.13 -21.97
C LYS A 57 2.11 -30.90 -21.62
N ARG A 58 2.82 -30.24 -22.52
CA ARG A 58 4.21 -29.85 -22.27
C ARG A 58 4.26 -28.67 -21.31
N PHE A 59 5.20 -28.71 -20.37
CA PHE A 59 5.42 -27.62 -19.42
C PHE A 59 5.59 -26.25 -20.09
N LEU A 60 6.39 -26.18 -21.17
CA LEU A 60 6.64 -24.93 -21.90
C LEU A 60 5.45 -24.47 -22.77
N GLU A 61 4.42 -25.29 -22.96
CA GLU A 61 3.17 -24.86 -23.60
C GLU A 61 2.29 -24.06 -22.62
N ILE A 62 2.34 -24.40 -21.35
CA ILE A 62 1.56 -23.74 -20.31
C ILE A 62 2.31 -22.54 -19.72
N PHE A 63 3.62 -22.69 -19.54
CA PHE A 63 4.45 -21.65 -18.93
C PHE A 63 5.38 -20.98 -19.93
N ALA A 64 5.45 -19.67 -19.89
CA ALA A 64 6.52 -18.90 -20.50
C ALA A 64 7.65 -18.73 -19.47
N LEU A 65 8.84 -19.25 -19.78
CA LEU A 65 10.01 -19.08 -18.94
C LEU A 65 10.63 -17.71 -19.17
N LYS A 66 10.67 -16.87 -18.12
CA LYS A 66 11.26 -15.53 -18.15
C LYS A 66 12.74 -15.55 -17.79
N ARG A 67 13.12 -16.44 -16.87
CA ARG A 67 14.52 -16.70 -16.46
C ARG A 67 14.71 -18.15 -16.05
N PRO A 68 15.78 -18.81 -16.49
CA PRO A 68 16.75 -18.35 -17.50
C PRO A 68 16.10 -18.24 -18.90
N ARG A 69 16.59 -17.30 -19.72
CA ARG A 69 16.02 -17.04 -21.08
C ARG A 69 16.43 -18.08 -22.14
N SER A 70 17.41 -18.90 -21.82
CA SER A 70 18.03 -19.86 -22.76
C SER A 70 17.25 -21.18 -22.90
N VAL A 71 16.09 -21.33 -22.30
CA VAL A 71 15.35 -22.60 -22.23
C VAL A 71 14.15 -22.54 -23.18
N ASN A 72 14.26 -23.25 -24.31
CA ASN A 72 13.22 -23.36 -25.33
C ASN A 72 12.79 -24.81 -25.62
N SER A 73 13.47 -25.78 -24.99
CA SER A 73 13.21 -27.20 -25.18
C SER A 73 13.17 -27.95 -23.84
N ALA A 74 12.50 -29.11 -23.84
CA ALA A 74 12.46 -29.97 -22.66
C ALA A 74 13.88 -30.41 -22.19
N LYS A 75 14.82 -30.64 -23.14
CA LYS A 75 16.18 -31.01 -22.83
C LYS A 75 16.93 -29.87 -22.13
N GLU A 76 16.74 -28.64 -22.57
CA GLU A 76 17.34 -27.47 -21.93
C GLU A 76 16.70 -27.20 -20.56
N LEU A 77 15.39 -27.44 -20.40
CA LEU A 77 14.70 -27.36 -19.12
C LEU A 77 15.31 -28.34 -18.10
N MET A 78 15.57 -29.57 -18.50
CA MET A 78 16.23 -30.57 -17.64
C MET A 78 17.65 -30.14 -17.26
N GLY A 79 18.34 -29.42 -18.13
CA GLY A 79 19.70 -28.91 -17.89
C GLY A 79 19.80 -27.79 -16.86
N VAL A 80 18.68 -27.16 -16.48
CA VAL A 80 18.64 -26.09 -15.48
C VAL A 80 18.14 -26.58 -14.10
N ALA A 81 18.15 -27.89 -13.87
CA ALA A 81 17.77 -28.46 -12.58
C ALA A 81 18.55 -27.81 -11.42
N GLY A 82 17.87 -27.56 -10.30
CA GLY A 82 18.42 -26.85 -9.13
C GLY A 82 18.43 -25.32 -9.25
N SER A 83 18.17 -24.77 -10.42
CA SER A 83 18.14 -23.32 -10.62
C SER A 83 16.78 -22.72 -10.32
N LYS A 84 16.77 -21.44 -9.92
CA LYS A 84 15.51 -20.68 -9.76
C LYS A 84 14.90 -20.36 -11.11
N LEU A 85 13.64 -20.70 -11.26
CA LEU A 85 12.84 -20.42 -12.46
C LEU A 85 11.93 -19.20 -12.19
N HIS A 86 11.83 -18.30 -13.16
CA HIS A 86 10.80 -17.27 -13.21
C HIS A 86 9.89 -17.57 -14.38
N LEU A 87 8.63 -17.77 -14.10
CA LEU A 87 7.64 -18.31 -15.02
C LEU A 87 6.45 -17.34 -15.10
N GLN A 88 5.71 -17.45 -16.18
CA GLN A 88 4.42 -16.78 -16.33
C GLN A 88 3.47 -17.76 -17.03
N LEU A 89 2.23 -17.85 -16.54
CA LEU A 89 1.16 -18.56 -17.25
C LEU A 89 0.94 -17.87 -18.61
N ARG A 90 0.81 -18.66 -19.67
CA ARG A 90 0.54 -18.14 -21.02
C ARG A 90 -0.90 -17.71 -21.20
N ASP A 91 -1.83 -18.47 -20.58
CA ASP A 91 -3.24 -18.16 -20.65
C ASP A 91 -3.63 -17.09 -19.62
N PRO A 92 -4.60 -16.23 -19.92
CA PRO A 92 -5.14 -15.27 -18.96
C PRO A 92 -5.87 -15.99 -17.82
N PRO A 93 -5.76 -15.45 -16.60
CA PRO A 93 -4.92 -14.34 -16.19
C PRO A 93 -3.43 -14.72 -16.18
N THR A 94 -2.56 -13.85 -16.72
CA THR A 94 -1.13 -14.12 -16.88
C THR A 94 -0.39 -13.95 -15.56
N THR A 95 -0.48 -14.97 -14.70
CA THR A 95 0.12 -14.94 -13.36
C THR A 95 1.61 -15.24 -13.40
N ASN A 96 2.41 -14.43 -12.68
CA ASN A 96 3.83 -14.67 -12.53
C ASN A 96 4.09 -15.65 -11.38
N LEU A 97 4.99 -16.59 -11.64
CA LEU A 97 5.36 -17.65 -10.71
C LEU A 97 6.87 -17.73 -10.57
N LYS A 98 7.32 -18.20 -9.42
CA LYS A 98 8.70 -18.64 -9.19
C LYS A 98 8.69 -20.13 -8.99
N GLY A 99 9.78 -20.79 -9.34
CA GLY A 99 9.87 -22.21 -9.12
C GLY A 99 11.31 -22.71 -9.07
N VAL A 100 11.40 -23.98 -8.73
CA VAL A 100 12.63 -24.76 -8.83
C VAL A 100 12.28 -26.11 -9.42
N LEU A 101 13.13 -26.59 -10.32
CA LEU A 101 13.01 -27.91 -10.92
C LEU A 101 14.10 -28.79 -10.32
N VAL A 102 13.75 -29.97 -9.85
CA VAL A 102 14.66 -30.96 -9.29
C VAL A 102 14.40 -32.35 -9.87
N PRO A 103 15.43 -33.20 -10.04
CA PRO A 103 15.21 -34.58 -10.46
C PRO A 103 14.46 -35.37 -9.37
N SER A 104 13.52 -36.21 -9.79
CA SER A 104 12.83 -37.16 -8.92
C SER A 104 13.69 -38.39 -8.63
N CYS A 105 13.37 -39.12 -7.57
CA CYS A 105 13.94 -40.45 -7.31
C CYS A 105 13.47 -41.51 -8.34
N VAL A 106 12.37 -41.22 -9.07
CA VAL A 106 11.91 -42.06 -10.19
C VAL A 106 12.66 -41.67 -11.46
N ASP A 107 13.29 -42.65 -12.10
CA ASP A 107 14.15 -42.41 -13.27
C ASP A 107 13.43 -41.65 -14.38
N GLY A 108 14.04 -40.53 -14.76
CA GLY A 108 13.59 -39.65 -15.82
C GLY A 108 12.37 -38.79 -15.51
N GLN A 109 11.94 -38.73 -14.28
CA GLN A 109 10.96 -37.74 -13.82
C GLN A 109 11.64 -36.54 -13.22
N GLN A 110 10.97 -35.41 -13.27
CA GLN A 110 11.37 -34.14 -12.65
C GLN A 110 10.21 -33.59 -11.84
N ILE A 111 10.51 -32.98 -10.70
CA ILE A 111 9.57 -32.27 -9.87
C ILE A 111 9.80 -30.77 -10.02
N VAL A 112 8.74 -30.03 -10.30
CA VAL A 112 8.78 -28.57 -10.31
C VAL A 112 7.95 -28.09 -9.14
N ASN A 113 8.57 -27.44 -8.16
CA ASN A 113 7.85 -26.75 -7.10
C ASN A 113 7.71 -25.29 -7.46
N LEU A 114 6.49 -24.76 -7.40
CA LEU A 114 6.13 -23.40 -7.77
C LEU A 114 5.68 -22.58 -6.56
N SER A 115 5.74 -21.27 -6.69
CA SER A 115 5.15 -20.32 -5.74
C SER A 115 4.77 -19.02 -6.46
N PHE A 116 3.80 -18.28 -5.92
CA PHE A 116 3.40 -16.99 -6.47
C PHE A 116 4.42 -15.87 -6.20
N GLY A 117 5.24 -16.01 -5.15
CA GLY A 117 6.17 -14.97 -4.73
C GLY A 117 5.44 -13.65 -4.45
N ILE A 118 5.88 -12.56 -5.12
CA ILE A 118 5.25 -11.24 -4.92
C ILE A 118 3.83 -11.12 -5.50
N SER A 119 3.44 -12.02 -6.39
CA SER A 119 2.10 -12.04 -6.99
C SER A 119 1.07 -12.77 -6.10
N ALA A 120 1.44 -13.20 -4.89
CA ALA A 120 0.55 -13.97 -4.01
C ALA A 120 -0.72 -13.19 -3.64
N VAL A 121 -0.62 -11.89 -3.37
CA VAL A 121 -1.77 -11.04 -3.01
C VAL A 121 -2.82 -11.03 -4.13
N GLU A 122 -2.37 -10.84 -5.37
CA GLU A 122 -3.22 -10.83 -6.55
C GLU A 122 -3.79 -12.24 -6.83
N ALA A 123 -2.95 -13.26 -6.73
CA ALA A 123 -3.34 -14.65 -6.98
C ALA A 123 -4.42 -15.15 -6.02
N VAL A 124 -4.34 -14.79 -4.73
CA VAL A 124 -5.37 -15.15 -3.73
C VAL A 124 -6.74 -14.61 -4.14
N GLN A 125 -6.81 -13.38 -4.63
CA GLN A 125 -8.06 -12.78 -5.08
C GLN A 125 -8.57 -13.35 -6.42
N VAL A 126 -7.65 -13.56 -7.36
CA VAL A 126 -8.00 -14.02 -8.73
C VAL A 126 -8.46 -15.49 -8.75
N TYR A 127 -7.83 -16.32 -7.91
CA TYR A 127 -8.10 -17.78 -7.90
C TYR A 127 -8.86 -18.25 -6.65
N ASP A 128 -9.33 -17.33 -5.81
CA ASP A 128 -10.07 -17.62 -4.57
C ASP A 128 -9.30 -18.60 -3.67
N LEU A 129 -8.00 -18.32 -3.45
CA LEU A 129 -7.14 -19.19 -2.66
C LEU A 129 -7.34 -18.92 -1.16
N THR A 130 -7.18 -19.97 -0.38
CA THR A 130 -7.28 -19.95 1.09
C THR A 130 -5.97 -20.39 1.73
N SER A 131 -5.86 -20.32 3.05
CA SER A 131 -4.66 -20.79 3.78
C SER A 131 -4.32 -22.26 3.50
N THR A 132 -5.31 -23.10 3.19
CA THR A 132 -5.12 -24.52 2.89
C THR A 132 -4.48 -24.78 1.53
N ASP A 133 -4.41 -23.77 0.67
CA ASP A 133 -3.81 -23.86 -0.67
C ASP A 133 -2.29 -23.58 -0.67
N PHE A 134 -1.75 -23.23 0.48
CA PHE A 134 -0.33 -23.00 0.67
C PHE A 134 0.28 -24.10 1.52
N ALA A 135 1.58 -24.33 1.34
CA ALA A 135 2.29 -25.28 2.20
C ALA A 135 2.15 -24.86 3.67
N PRO A 136 2.03 -25.81 4.63
CA PRO A 136 1.90 -25.47 6.05
C PRO A 136 3.06 -24.66 6.62
N THR A 137 4.20 -24.66 5.94
CA THR A 137 5.42 -23.90 6.30
C THR A 137 5.64 -22.67 5.43
N ASP A 138 4.71 -22.34 4.54
CA ASP A 138 4.81 -21.16 3.68
C ASP A 138 4.32 -19.93 4.45
N LEU A 139 5.17 -18.92 4.54
CA LEU A 139 4.88 -17.65 5.20
C LEU A 139 3.98 -16.72 4.35
N THR A 140 3.48 -17.18 3.23
CA THR A 140 2.66 -16.35 2.32
C THR A 140 1.41 -15.84 3.01
N VAL A 141 0.76 -16.66 3.83
CA VAL A 141 -0.47 -16.28 4.55
C VAL A 141 -0.18 -15.20 5.59
N GLU A 142 0.88 -15.37 6.38
CA GLU A 142 1.31 -14.37 7.37
C GLU A 142 1.72 -13.06 6.70
N MET A 143 2.39 -13.13 5.56
CA MET A 143 2.74 -11.93 4.78
C MET A 143 1.48 -11.22 4.24
N LEU A 144 0.45 -11.93 3.83
CA LEU A 144 -0.81 -11.34 3.40
C LEU A 144 -1.48 -10.56 4.53
N TYR A 145 -1.57 -11.13 5.73
CA TYR A 145 -2.07 -10.42 6.91
C TYR A 145 -1.26 -9.18 7.25
N LEU A 146 0.07 -9.26 7.16
CA LEU A 146 0.94 -8.10 7.41
C LEU A 146 0.74 -6.99 6.37
N VAL A 147 0.58 -7.34 5.10
CA VAL A 147 0.30 -6.37 4.02
C VAL A 147 -1.04 -5.68 4.25
N GLU A 148 -2.08 -6.44 4.60
CA GLU A 148 -3.41 -5.90 4.87
C GLU A 148 -3.41 -4.99 6.11
N ALA A 149 -2.81 -5.43 7.22
CA ALA A 149 -2.66 -4.64 8.42
C ALA A 149 -1.87 -3.34 8.18
N LYS A 150 -0.78 -3.41 7.40
CA LYS A 150 -0.01 -2.24 7.00
C LYS A 150 -0.85 -1.26 6.16
N SER A 151 -1.62 -1.76 5.20
CA SER A 151 -2.47 -0.94 4.35
C SER A 151 -3.54 -0.21 5.17
N ALA A 152 -4.20 -0.90 6.09
CA ALA A 152 -5.17 -0.31 7.01
C ALA A 152 -4.54 0.77 7.93
N ALA A 153 -3.35 0.50 8.48
CA ALA A 153 -2.62 1.46 9.30
C ALA A 153 -2.19 2.71 8.51
N MET A 154 -1.74 2.53 7.27
CA MET A 154 -1.39 3.64 6.38
C MET A 154 -2.60 4.51 6.03
N GLU A 155 -3.75 3.90 5.77
CA GLU A 155 -4.98 4.64 5.49
C GLU A 155 -5.46 5.43 6.72
N ALA A 156 -5.43 4.83 7.90
CA ALA A 156 -5.75 5.51 9.16
C ALA A 156 -4.80 6.69 9.41
N SER A 157 -3.51 6.52 9.19
CA SER A 157 -2.50 7.58 9.31
C SER A 157 -2.75 8.74 8.34
N ARG A 158 -3.09 8.45 7.09
CA ARG A 158 -3.44 9.49 6.09
C ARG A 158 -4.65 10.30 6.52
N LYS A 159 -5.72 9.64 6.98
CA LYS A 159 -6.94 10.30 7.46
C LYS A 159 -6.65 11.20 8.68
N LEU A 160 -5.81 10.73 9.60
CA LEU A 160 -5.40 11.52 10.76
C LEU A 160 -4.59 12.76 10.36
N ASN A 161 -3.60 12.60 9.50
CA ASN A 161 -2.79 13.72 9.00
C ASN A 161 -3.65 14.78 8.29
N GLN A 162 -4.61 14.36 7.50
CA GLN A 162 -5.54 15.29 6.83
C GLN A 162 -6.39 16.07 7.83
N ARG A 163 -6.91 15.41 8.88
CA ARG A 163 -7.66 16.08 9.94
C ARG A 163 -6.80 17.07 10.72
N LEU A 164 -5.56 16.68 11.03
CA LEU A 164 -4.60 17.57 11.71
C LEU A 164 -4.28 18.81 10.88
N GLN A 165 -4.10 18.66 9.56
CA GLN A 165 -3.86 19.77 8.65
C GLN A 165 -5.03 20.76 8.62
N VAL A 166 -6.27 20.26 8.52
CA VAL A 166 -7.47 21.09 8.54
C VAL A 166 -7.61 21.82 9.88
N ALA A 167 -7.39 21.10 11.00
CA ALA A 167 -7.45 21.71 12.34
C ALA A 167 -6.37 22.78 12.53
N MET A 168 -5.16 22.55 12.02
CA MET A 168 -4.06 23.51 12.09
C MET A 168 -4.39 24.80 11.32
N ILE A 169 -4.90 24.69 10.09
CA ILE A 169 -5.31 25.85 9.29
C ILE A 169 -6.41 26.63 10.01
N ALA A 170 -7.43 25.95 10.53
CA ALA A 170 -8.50 26.60 11.27
C ALA A 170 -8.00 27.31 12.55
N ALA A 171 -7.06 26.68 13.26
CA ALA A 171 -6.44 27.29 14.45
C ALA A 171 -5.58 28.52 14.09
N GLU A 172 -4.84 28.47 12.99
CA GLU A 172 -4.08 29.60 12.46
C GLU A 172 -5.00 30.74 12.06
N GLU A 173 -6.07 30.46 11.30
CA GLU A 173 -7.06 31.47 10.94
C GLU A 173 -7.66 32.14 12.18
N GLN A 174 -8.04 31.36 13.18
CA GLN A 174 -8.59 31.87 14.42
C GLN A 174 -7.56 32.68 15.22
N ALA A 175 -6.28 32.28 15.23
CA ALA A 175 -5.22 32.96 15.95
C ALA A 175 -4.81 34.29 15.31
N PHE A 176 -5.01 34.46 14.01
CA PHE A 176 -4.53 35.61 13.22
C PHE A 176 -5.64 36.48 12.62
N THR A 177 -6.89 36.20 12.93
CA THR A 177 -8.06 36.95 12.41
C THR A 177 -8.81 37.62 13.57
N ASP A 178 -9.25 38.86 13.35
CA ASP A 178 -10.18 39.55 14.25
C ASP A 178 -11.59 38.99 14.02
N THR A 179 -12.21 38.48 15.07
CA THR A 179 -13.50 37.76 14.99
C THR A 179 -14.67 38.65 14.63
N LEU A 180 -14.60 39.96 14.91
CA LEU A 180 -15.67 40.92 14.58
C LEU A 180 -15.64 41.33 13.12
N THR A 181 -14.44 41.63 12.61
CA THR A 181 -14.24 42.28 11.32
C THR A 181 -13.82 41.34 10.21
N GLY A 182 -13.25 40.17 10.56
CA GLY A 182 -12.66 39.25 9.59
C GLY A 182 -11.31 39.68 9.02
N LEU A 183 -10.80 40.85 9.43
CA LEU A 183 -9.45 41.30 9.06
C LEU A 183 -8.38 40.57 9.86
N LYS A 184 -7.10 40.80 9.50
CA LYS A 184 -5.99 40.37 10.35
C LYS A 184 -6.08 41.05 11.71
N ASN A 185 -5.75 40.33 12.78
CA ASN A 185 -5.65 40.91 14.11
C ASN A 185 -4.26 41.48 14.41
N ARG A 186 -4.07 42.11 15.55
CA ARG A 186 -2.80 42.67 16.01
C ARG A 186 -1.64 41.65 15.92
N ARG A 187 -1.88 40.43 16.36
CA ARG A 187 -0.86 39.36 16.33
C ARG A 187 -0.39 39.02 14.91
N ALA A 188 -1.32 38.95 13.97
CA ALA A 188 -0.98 38.76 12.57
C ALA A 188 -0.16 39.93 12.00
N PHE A 189 -0.53 41.16 12.36
CA PHE A 189 0.17 42.34 11.96
C PHE A 189 1.60 42.35 12.47
N ASP A 190 1.84 42.06 13.77
CA ASP A 190 3.16 42.00 14.37
C ASP A 190 4.09 41.04 13.63
N VAL A 191 3.61 39.83 13.32
CA VAL A 191 4.38 38.81 12.57
C VAL A 191 4.70 39.28 11.13
N ILE A 192 3.75 39.95 10.46
CA ILE A 192 3.96 40.44 9.10
C ILE A 192 5.00 41.58 9.08
N ILE A 193 4.92 42.49 10.01
CA ILE A 193 5.92 43.60 10.14
C ILE A 193 7.31 43.06 10.43
N GLU A 194 7.45 42.15 11.41
CA GLU A 194 8.75 41.51 11.71
C GLU A 194 9.35 40.88 10.46
N ARG A 195 8.56 40.15 9.69
CA ARG A 195 9.04 39.53 8.46
C ARG A 195 9.52 40.55 7.40
N HIS A 196 8.81 41.65 7.24
CA HIS A 196 9.25 42.72 6.32
C HIS A 196 10.54 43.39 6.77
N LEU A 197 10.71 43.61 8.08
CA LEU A 197 11.93 44.17 8.65
C LEU A 197 13.13 43.21 8.48
N GLU A 198 12.94 41.91 8.73
CA GLU A 198 13.99 40.92 8.56
C GLU A 198 14.44 40.76 7.10
N THR A 199 13.48 40.80 6.16
CA THR A 199 13.80 40.63 4.72
C THR A 199 14.30 41.91 4.06
N GLY A 200 14.23 43.06 4.76
CA GLY A 200 14.56 44.34 4.18
C GLY A 200 13.68 44.79 3.02
N SER A 201 12.51 44.16 2.87
CA SER A 201 11.56 44.49 1.81
C SER A 201 10.92 45.87 2.07
N PRO A 202 10.88 46.78 1.10
CA PRO A 202 10.28 48.09 1.30
C PRO A 202 8.73 47.94 1.45
N PHE A 203 8.16 48.62 2.42
CA PHE A 203 6.73 48.70 2.64
C PHE A 203 6.32 50.07 3.12
N ALA A 204 5.04 50.42 2.97
CA ALA A 204 4.44 51.61 3.57
C ALA A 204 3.42 51.14 4.63
N LEU A 205 3.40 51.84 5.73
CA LEU A 205 2.45 51.59 6.82
C LEU A 205 1.51 52.78 6.93
N MET A 206 0.21 52.52 6.97
CA MET A 206 -0.83 53.50 7.21
C MET A 206 -1.61 53.10 8.45
N GLN A 207 -1.63 53.95 9.46
CA GLN A 207 -2.47 53.78 10.65
C GLN A 207 -3.73 54.60 10.49
N ILE A 208 -4.90 54.01 10.78
CA ILE A 208 -6.22 54.65 10.63
C ILE A 208 -6.95 54.48 11.96
N ASP A 209 -7.54 55.59 12.42
CA ASP A 209 -8.41 55.63 13.59
C ASP A 209 -9.74 56.23 13.23
N LEU A 210 -10.84 55.74 13.82
CA LEU A 210 -12.18 56.21 13.49
C LEU A 210 -12.61 57.39 14.38
N ASP A 211 -12.64 58.58 13.79
CA ASP A 211 -13.07 59.78 14.49
C ASP A 211 -14.48 59.60 15.10
N PHE A 212 -14.64 60.02 16.34
CA PHE A 212 -15.92 60.01 17.06
C PHE A 212 -16.52 58.60 17.27
N PHE A 213 -15.77 57.50 17.12
CA PHE A 213 -16.28 56.12 17.28
C PHE A 213 -16.93 55.92 18.68
N LYS A 214 -16.30 56.46 19.73
CA LYS A 214 -16.89 56.42 21.08
C LYS A 214 -18.28 57.05 21.13
N MET A 215 -18.48 58.19 20.44
CA MET A 215 -19.79 58.86 20.41
C MET A 215 -20.85 57.99 19.72
N VAL A 216 -20.51 57.24 18.71
CA VAL A 216 -21.40 56.25 18.09
C VAL A 216 -21.84 55.22 19.11
N ASN A 217 -20.88 54.62 19.84
CA ASN A 217 -21.19 53.65 20.88
C ASN A 217 -22.09 54.24 22.01
N ASP A 218 -21.75 55.43 22.47
CA ASP A 218 -22.48 56.08 23.58
C ASP A 218 -23.93 56.48 23.15
N SER A 219 -24.12 56.85 21.88
CA SER A 219 -25.43 57.31 21.39
C SER A 219 -26.32 56.18 20.86
N HIS A 220 -25.71 55.12 20.27
CA HIS A 220 -26.45 54.08 19.54
C HIS A 220 -26.19 52.67 20.06
N GLY A 221 -25.34 52.53 21.07
CA GLY A 221 -24.98 51.27 21.66
C GLY A 221 -23.87 50.49 20.92
N HIS A 222 -23.27 49.52 21.56
CA HIS A 222 -22.12 48.73 21.02
C HIS A 222 -22.46 47.99 19.75
N ALA A 223 -23.71 47.54 19.54
CA ALA A 223 -24.11 46.88 18.29
C ALA A 223 -24.00 47.79 17.09
N ALA A 224 -24.25 49.09 17.26
CA ALA A 224 -24.09 50.07 16.17
C ALA A 224 -22.58 50.31 15.91
N GLY A 225 -21.75 50.36 16.94
CA GLY A 225 -20.29 50.41 16.81
C GLY A 225 -19.73 49.20 16.10
N ASP A 226 -20.14 47.98 16.47
CA ASP A 226 -19.75 46.76 15.81
C ASP A 226 -20.10 46.77 14.32
N TYR A 227 -21.30 47.24 13.98
CA TYR A 227 -21.72 47.40 12.58
C TYR A 227 -20.82 48.38 11.82
N VAL A 228 -20.47 49.54 12.40
CA VAL A 228 -19.54 50.49 11.81
C VAL A 228 -18.18 49.87 11.56
N LEU A 229 -17.61 49.16 12.53
CA LEU A 229 -16.32 48.46 12.39
C LEU A 229 -16.36 47.44 11.26
N GLN A 230 -17.44 46.66 11.15
CA GLN A 230 -17.61 45.70 10.06
C GLN A 230 -17.74 46.38 8.69
N MET A 231 -18.45 47.50 8.60
CA MET A 231 -18.59 48.24 7.35
C MET A 231 -17.28 48.86 6.89
N VAL A 232 -16.56 49.51 7.80
CA VAL A 232 -15.24 50.08 7.51
C VAL A 232 -14.24 49.00 7.06
N SER A 233 -14.24 47.84 7.75
CA SER A 233 -13.38 46.69 7.40
C SER A 233 -13.66 46.18 6.00
N ARG A 234 -14.93 46.09 5.59
CA ARG A 234 -15.30 45.70 4.22
C ARG A 234 -14.83 46.69 3.16
N ILE A 235 -14.96 48.01 3.46
CA ILE A 235 -14.50 49.08 2.56
C ILE A 235 -12.96 48.97 2.43
N MET A 236 -12.24 48.90 3.53
CA MET A 236 -10.77 48.77 3.52
C MET A 236 -10.30 47.54 2.70
N ALA A 237 -10.94 46.40 2.92
CA ALA A 237 -10.62 45.19 2.17
C ALA A 237 -10.93 45.30 0.67
N ALA A 238 -11.96 46.07 0.28
CA ALA A 238 -12.32 46.25 -1.11
C ALA A 238 -11.40 47.26 -1.84
N GLU A 239 -10.87 48.26 -1.12
CA GLU A 239 -10.03 49.34 -1.67
C GLU A 239 -8.53 49.02 -1.66
N THR A 240 -8.14 47.92 -0.99
CA THR A 240 -6.73 47.44 -0.92
C THR A 240 -6.48 46.35 -1.93
N ARG A 241 -5.19 46.17 -2.32
CA ARG A 241 -4.78 45.12 -3.24
C ARG A 241 -4.73 43.77 -2.50
N VAL A 242 -4.82 42.69 -3.23
CA VAL A 242 -4.68 41.30 -2.69
C VAL A 242 -3.32 41.12 -2.00
N THR A 243 -2.30 41.87 -2.41
CA THR A 243 -0.94 41.84 -1.83
C THR A 243 -0.80 42.66 -0.56
N ASP A 244 -1.74 43.57 -0.32
CA ASP A 244 -1.69 44.47 0.84
C ASP A 244 -2.36 43.76 2.04
N THR A 245 -1.94 44.14 3.22
CA THR A 245 -2.49 43.59 4.46
C THR A 245 -3.26 44.65 5.20
N VAL A 246 -4.50 44.35 5.54
CA VAL A 246 -5.33 45.18 6.42
C VAL A 246 -5.54 44.44 7.73
N ALA A 247 -5.25 45.12 8.84
CA ALA A 247 -5.42 44.53 10.18
C ALA A 247 -6.16 45.50 11.09
N ARG A 248 -6.87 44.95 12.07
CA ARG A 248 -7.44 45.69 13.18
C ARG A 248 -6.59 45.44 14.44
N LEU A 249 -6.05 46.49 15.01
CA LEU A 249 -5.17 46.40 16.19
C LEU A 249 -5.95 46.32 17.50
N GLY A 250 -7.19 46.81 17.51
CA GLY A 250 -8.10 46.82 18.66
C GLY A 250 -8.95 48.07 18.69
N GLY A 251 -10.12 48.02 19.34
CA GLY A 251 -11.03 49.16 19.35
C GLY A 251 -11.39 49.63 17.93
N ASP A 252 -11.08 50.86 17.64
CA ASP A 252 -11.30 51.61 16.37
C ASP A 252 -10.01 51.79 15.55
N GLU A 253 -8.92 51.20 15.96
CA GLU A 253 -7.59 51.30 15.30
C GLU A 253 -7.38 50.24 14.21
N PHE A 254 -7.03 50.68 13.01
CA PHE A 254 -6.71 49.86 11.85
C PHE A 254 -5.35 50.20 11.25
N VAL A 255 -4.75 49.27 10.56
CA VAL A 255 -3.52 49.45 9.78
C VAL A 255 -3.62 48.76 8.44
#